data_2296dbc0a44b0c261af69b28824e915a
#
_entry.id   2296dbc0a44b0c261af69b28824e915a
#
_cell.length_a   1.000
_cell.length_b   1.000
_cell.length_c   1.000
_cell.angle_alpha   90.00
_cell.angle_beta   90.00
_cell.angle_gamma   90.00
#
_symmetry.space_group_name_H-M   'P 1'
#
loop_
_entity.id
_entity.type
_entity.pdbx_description
1 polymer ?
#
loop_
_entity_poly.entity_id
_entity_poly.type
_entity_poly.pdbx_seq_one_letter_code
_entity_poly.pdbx_strand_id
1 'polypeptide(L)'
;MMRTMTLALAAGFALAAAGTASAQVKFGMAGPITGPSAATGAQMKNGVAQAVEDINKAGGILGKQITVEYGDDVSDPKQGVSVANNFAADGVRFVIGNYNSGVTMPSSEVYQENGILEITPASTNPQVTERKMWNIFRTCGRDDQQGQVAGAYIVKHFKGKKIAVVHDKTTYGKGLADETIKAMAKGGMKPVLYEGINVGEKDYSALVSKIKQSGADLVYWGGLYTEGGLIVRQMRDQGVKAPLMGGDGITSDEFAQVGGPGVEGTLMTYGPDPRNKPEAKAVVAEFRAKKFEPEAYTLYSYAGVQVVKQAAEAAKSLEPKKVAEKMHSGMHFKTVIGDLSYDKKGDITRLDYVMYVWKKQPDGKISYVECPGSDCSKMK
;
A
#
# COMPACT_ATOMS: atom_id res chain seq x y z
N MET A 1 -5.99 -86.92 33.78
CA MET A 1 -5.68 -86.34 32.53
C MET A 1 -6.24 -84.90 32.49
N MET A 2 -5.48 -83.92 32.88
CA MET A 2 -5.90 -82.49 32.87
C MET A 2 -5.15 -81.77 31.77
N ARG A 3 -5.85 -81.23 30.79
CA ARG A 3 -5.28 -80.36 29.73
C ARG A 3 -5.35 -78.91 30.23
N THR A 4 -4.23 -78.33 30.48
CA THR A 4 -4.04 -76.89 30.75
C THR A 4 -4.10 -76.10 29.44
N MET A 5 -5.07 -75.21 29.29
CA MET A 5 -5.18 -74.24 28.21
C MET A 5 -4.45 -72.95 28.64
N THR A 6 -3.40 -72.63 27.91
CA THR A 6 -2.63 -71.36 28.05
C THR A 6 -3.31 -70.28 27.23
N LEU A 7 -3.87 -69.24 27.90
CA LEU A 7 -4.33 -68.03 27.22
C LEU A 7 -3.13 -67.10 26.98
N ALA A 8 -2.82 -66.82 25.71
CA ALA A 8 -1.90 -65.78 25.30
C ALA A 8 -2.64 -64.44 25.24
N LEU A 9 -2.23 -63.49 26.11
CA LEU A 9 -2.70 -62.09 26.12
C LEU A 9 -1.90 -61.31 25.08
N ALA A 10 -2.50 -60.98 23.95
CA ALA A 10 -1.92 -60.06 22.95
C ALA A 10 -2.27 -58.64 23.38
N ALA A 11 -1.33 -57.91 24.01
CA ALA A 11 -1.43 -56.48 24.29
C ALA A 11 -1.15 -55.69 22.98
N GLY A 12 -2.21 -55.25 22.32
CA GLY A 12 -2.14 -54.33 21.19
C GLY A 12 -1.71 -52.92 21.65
N PHE A 13 -0.50 -52.53 21.31
CA PHE A 13 -0.05 -51.14 21.44
C PHE A 13 -0.72 -50.33 20.33
N ALA A 14 -1.86 -49.66 20.64
CA ALA A 14 -2.41 -48.61 19.81
C ALA A 14 -1.57 -47.37 20.03
N LEU A 15 -0.56 -47.09 19.13
CA LEU A 15 0.03 -45.79 19.02
C LEU A 15 -1.06 -44.82 18.54
N ALA A 16 -1.66 -44.11 19.47
CA ALA A 16 -2.42 -42.92 19.17
C ALA A 16 -1.45 -41.90 18.57
N ALA A 17 -1.44 -41.77 17.27
CA ALA A 17 -0.87 -40.63 16.57
C ALA A 17 -1.70 -39.39 16.97
N ALA A 18 -1.39 -38.83 18.13
CA ALA A 18 -1.85 -37.48 18.46
C ALA A 18 -1.22 -36.54 17.44
N GLY A 19 -1.92 -36.28 16.37
CA GLY A 19 -1.60 -35.18 15.47
C GLY A 19 -1.49 -33.94 16.33
N THR A 20 -0.27 -33.49 16.59
CA THR A 20 -0.02 -32.20 17.20
C THR A 20 -0.70 -31.16 16.31
N ALA A 21 -1.83 -30.60 16.76
CA ALA A 21 -2.40 -29.43 16.16
C ALA A 21 -1.28 -28.39 16.13
N SER A 22 -0.62 -28.23 15.00
CA SER A 22 0.45 -27.26 14.82
C SER A 22 -0.18 -25.91 15.09
N ALA A 23 0.19 -25.27 16.20
CA ALA A 23 -0.34 -23.98 16.56
C ALA A 23 -0.11 -23.02 15.38
N GLN A 24 -1.18 -22.50 14.82
CA GLN A 24 -1.14 -21.61 13.68
C GLN A 24 -0.73 -20.20 14.10
N VAL A 25 -0.12 -19.44 13.18
CA VAL A 25 0.16 -18.02 13.38
C VAL A 25 -0.94 -17.22 12.69
N LYS A 26 -1.69 -16.45 13.46
CA LYS A 26 -2.76 -15.62 12.90
C LYS A 26 -2.21 -14.28 12.40
N PHE A 27 -2.45 -14.03 11.13
CA PHE A 27 -2.26 -12.74 10.48
C PHE A 27 -3.61 -12.08 10.24
N GLY A 28 -3.65 -10.75 10.25
CA GLY A 28 -4.75 -9.95 9.75
C GLY A 28 -4.35 -9.26 8.45
N MET A 29 -5.29 -9.16 7.53
CA MET A 29 -5.21 -8.21 6.42
C MET A 29 -6.33 -7.21 6.58
N ALA A 30 -5.99 -5.94 6.87
CA ALA A 30 -6.92 -4.83 7.01
C ALA A 30 -6.82 -3.89 5.81
N GLY A 31 -7.94 -3.52 5.23
CA GLY A 31 -7.99 -2.60 4.10
C GLY A 31 -9.40 -2.46 3.52
N PRO A 32 -9.58 -1.61 2.50
CA PRO A 32 -10.88 -1.35 1.91
C PRO A 32 -11.30 -2.48 0.97
N ILE A 33 -11.80 -3.59 1.52
CA ILE A 33 -12.23 -4.75 0.71
C ILE A 33 -13.48 -4.39 -0.11
N THR A 34 -14.31 -3.50 0.42
CA THR A 34 -15.46 -2.93 -0.29
C THR A 34 -15.37 -1.40 -0.36
N GLY A 35 -16.30 -0.77 -1.08
CA GLY A 35 -16.37 0.70 -1.21
C GLY A 35 -15.52 1.27 -2.35
N PRO A 36 -15.31 2.61 -2.37
CA PRO A 36 -14.66 3.31 -3.48
C PRO A 36 -13.21 2.92 -3.75
N SER A 37 -12.52 2.33 -2.78
CA SER A 37 -11.12 1.88 -2.90
C SER A 37 -11.00 0.36 -2.97
N ALA A 38 -12.08 -0.36 -3.30
CA ALA A 38 -12.13 -1.82 -3.31
C ALA A 38 -11.10 -2.48 -4.26
N ALA A 39 -10.78 -1.83 -5.38
CA ALA A 39 -9.74 -2.33 -6.28
C ALA A 39 -8.39 -2.44 -5.57
N THR A 40 -7.99 -1.43 -4.81
CA THR A 40 -6.76 -1.47 -4.01
C THR A 40 -6.86 -2.52 -2.88
N GLY A 41 -8.01 -2.62 -2.22
CA GLY A 41 -8.26 -3.68 -1.22
C GLY A 41 -8.09 -5.07 -1.80
N ALA A 42 -8.57 -5.32 -3.02
CA ALA A 42 -8.37 -6.58 -3.74
C ALA A 42 -6.88 -6.83 -4.06
N GLN A 43 -6.12 -5.80 -4.44
CA GLN A 43 -4.68 -5.89 -4.66
C GLN A 43 -3.95 -6.32 -3.37
N MET A 44 -4.24 -5.67 -2.26
CA MET A 44 -3.65 -6.01 -0.96
C MET A 44 -4.00 -7.43 -0.52
N LYS A 45 -5.29 -7.80 -0.62
CA LYS A 45 -5.79 -9.13 -0.26
C LYS A 45 -5.08 -10.23 -1.06
N ASN A 46 -4.98 -10.07 -2.38
CA ASN A 46 -4.33 -11.05 -3.24
C ASN A 46 -2.83 -11.15 -2.94
N GLY A 47 -2.16 -10.02 -2.66
CA GLY A 47 -0.76 -10.01 -2.26
C GLY A 47 -0.49 -10.80 -0.98
N VAL A 48 -1.29 -10.56 0.06
CA VAL A 48 -1.18 -11.29 1.34
C VAL A 48 -1.52 -12.77 1.14
N ALA A 49 -2.61 -13.08 0.44
CA ALA A 49 -3.03 -14.46 0.22
C ALA A 49 -1.95 -15.29 -0.50
N GLN A 50 -1.36 -14.75 -1.57
CA GLN A 50 -0.29 -15.42 -2.30
C GLN A 50 0.96 -15.62 -1.44
N ALA A 51 1.38 -14.58 -0.70
CA ALA A 51 2.54 -14.69 0.18
C ALA A 51 2.36 -15.77 1.25
N VAL A 52 1.17 -15.85 1.83
CA VAL A 52 0.82 -16.87 2.83
C VAL A 52 0.79 -18.26 2.20
N GLU A 53 0.23 -18.41 1.01
CA GLU A 53 0.23 -19.68 0.26
C GLU A 53 1.66 -20.18 0.05
N ASP A 54 2.55 -19.31 -0.44
CA ASP A 54 3.93 -19.66 -0.75
C ASP A 54 4.75 -19.99 0.51
N ILE A 55 4.59 -19.20 1.55
CA ILE A 55 5.27 -19.42 2.82
C ILE A 55 4.78 -20.72 3.48
N ASN A 56 3.50 -21.00 3.43
CA ASN A 56 2.93 -22.21 3.98
C ASN A 56 3.38 -23.46 3.22
N LYS A 57 3.47 -23.40 1.89
CA LYS A 57 4.06 -24.46 1.06
C LYS A 57 5.54 -24.72 1.43
N ALA A 58 6.27 -23.69 1.81
CA ALA A 58 7.66 -23.77 2.24
C ALA A 58 7.84 -24.19 3.72
N GLY A 59 6.75 -24.55 4.44
CA GLY A 59 6.80 -25.01 5.83
C GLY A 59 6.37 -23.98 6.87
N GLY A 60 5.88 -22.83 6.45
CA GLY A 60 5.36 -21.78 7.32
C GLY A 60 6.46 -20.91 7.95
N ILE A 61 6.17 -20.32 9.11
CA ILE A 61 7.11 -19.52 9.92
C ILE A 61 7.48 -20.32 11.16
N LEU A 62 8.76 -20.64 11.33
CA LEU A 62 9.25 -21.48 12.44
C LEU A 62 8.47 -22.81 12.54
N GLY A 63 8.13 -23.42 11.39
CA GLY A 63 7.38 -24.67 11.31
C GLY A 63 5.86 -24.54 11.57
N LYS A 64 5.34 -23.32 11.71
CA LYS A 64 3.92 -23.07 11.95
C LYS A 64 3.25 -22.49 10.70
N GLN A 65 2.08 -23.02 10.36
CA GLN A 65 1.29 -22.52 9.25
C GLN A 65 0.67 -21.16 9.60
N ILE A 66 0.54 -20.28 8.61
CA ILE A 66 -0.12 -18.98 8.73
C ILE A 66 -1.59 -19.14 8.37
N THR A 67 -2.47 -18.52 9.15
CA THR A 67 -3.87 -18.26 8.78
C THR A 67 -4.08 -16.76 8.65
N VAL A 68 -5.00 -16.33 7.78
CA VAL A 68 -5.29 -14.92 7.55
C VAL A 68 -6.74 -14.62 7.87
N GLU A 69 -6.97 -13.61 8.68
CA GLU A 69 -8.26 -12.99 8.88
C GLU A 69 -8.33 -11.70 8.05
N TYR A 70 -9.47 -11.47 7.40
CA TYR A 70 -9.66 -10.32 6.52
C TYR A 70 -10.63 -9.34 7.17
N GLY A 71 -10.18 -8.08 7.32
CA GLY A 71 -10.97 -7.00 7.88
C GLY A 71 -11.23 -5.91 6.85
N ASP A 72 -12.50 -5.61 6.61
CA ASP A 72 -12.92 -4.53 5.71
C ASP A 72 -13.08 -3.24 6.49
N ASP A 73 -12.22 -2.27 6.21
CA ASP A 73 -12.26 -0.95 6.83
C ASP A 73 -13.03 0.09 6.00
N VAL A 74 -13.50 -0.28 4.81
CA VAL A 74 -14.22 0.56 3.85
C VAL A 74 -13.60 1.97 3.64
N SER A 75 -12.30 2.13 3.90
CA SER A 75 -11.58 3.42 3.98
C SER A 75 -12.09 4.37 5.09
N ASP A 76 -12.79 3.86 6.10
CA ASP A 76 -13.33 4.64 7.21
C ASP A 76 -12.51 4.41 8.50
N PRO A 77 -12.02 5.49 9.16
CA PRO A 77 -11.21 5.36 10.38
C PRO A 77 -11.92 4.65 11.54
N LYS A 78 -13.23 4.85 11.71
CA LYS A 78 -13.99 4.20 12.79
C LYS A 78 -14.14 2.70 12.51
N GLN A 79 -14.41 2.36 11.26
CA GLN A 79 -14.48 0.96 10.85
C GLN A 79 -13.11 0.28 10.98
N GLY A 80 -12.02 0.98 10.63
CA GLY A 80 -10.65 0.49 10.84
C GLY A 80 -10.36 0.16 12.31
N VAL A 81 -10.77 1.03 13.24
CA VAL A 81 -10.68 0.76 14.69
C VAL A 81 -11.52 -0.46 15.09
N SER A 82 -12.72 -0.61 14.53
CA SER A 82 -13.56 -1.78 14.78
C SER A 82 -12.89 -3.07 14.32
N VAL A 83 -12.31 -3.07 13.11
CA VAL A 83 -11.53 -4.19 12.58
C VAL A 83 -10.34 -4.51 13.48
N ALA A 84 -9.62 -3.49 13.95
CA ALA A 84 -8.46 -3.68 14.82
C ALA A 84 -8.84 -4.34 16.17
N ASN A 85 -9.96 -3.93 16.76
CA ASN A 85 -10.47 -4.57 17.98
C ASN A 85 -10.87 -6.03 17.74
N ASN A 86 -11.51 -6.35 16.60
CA ASN A 86 -11.86 -7.72 16.26
C ASN A 86 -10.60 -8.58 16.11
N PHE A 87 -9.59 -8.10 15.39
CA PHE A 87 -8.31 -8.80 15.25
C PHE A 87 -7.62 -9.04 16.59
N ALA A 88 -7.69 -8.07 17.52
CA ALA A 88 -7.17 -8.24 18.87
C ALA A 88 -7.91 -9.33 19.63
N ALA A 89 -9.24 -9.33 19.58
CA ALA A 89 -10.08 -10.34 20.22
C ALA A 89 -9.84 -11.76 19.67
N ASP A 90 -9.60 -11.87 18.36
CA ASP A 90 -9.36 -13.14 17.67
C ASP A 90 -7.90 -13.64 17.80
N GLY A 91 -7.03 -12.87 18.46
CA GLY A 91 -5.64 -13.25 18.73
C GLY A 91 -4.72 -13.14 17.51
N VAL A 92 -5.02 -12.23 16.57
CA VAL A 92 -4.11 -11.84 15.49
C VAL A 92 -2.84 -11.25 16.10
N ARG A 93 -1.69 -11.57 15.51
CA ARG A 93 -0.38 -11.11 16.00
C ARG A 93 0.31 -10.14 15.04
N PHE A 94 0.08 -10.29 13.75
CA PHE A 94 0.70 -9.53 12.68
C PHE A 94 -0.38 -9.04 11.72
N VAL A 95 -0.36 -7.77 11.40
CA VAL A 95 -1.32 -7.17 10.46
C VAL A 95 -0.57 -6.60 9.25
N ILE A 96 -1.06 -6.91 8.06
CA ILE A 96 -0.69 -6.24 6.82
C ILE A 96 -1.85 -5.32 6.45
N GLY A 97 -1.63 -4.03 6.57
CA GLY A 97 -2.67 -3.01 6.42
C GLY A 97 -2.28 -1.75 7.20
N ASN A 98 -3.13 -0.72 7.25
CA ASN A 98 -4.25 -0.44 6.38
C ASN A 98 -3.78 0.27 5.08
N TYR A 99 -4.72 0.57 4.17
CA TYR A 99 -4.43 1.35 2.96
C TYR A 99 -4.32 2.85 3.26
N ASN A 100 -5.36 3.42 3.85
CA ASN A 100 -5.48 4.85 4.05
C ASN A 100 -4.73 5.31 5.30
N SER A 101 -3.89 6.34 5.19
CA SER A 101 -3.14 6.88 6.35
C SER A 101 -4.05 7.29 7.51
N GLY A 102 -5.24 7.87 7.20
CA GLY A 102 -6.23 8.24 8.20
C GLY A 102 -6.89 7.06 8.91
N VAL A 103 -6.85 5.86 8.34
CA VAL A 103 -7.31 4.62 8.95
C VAL A 103 -6.19 3.96 9.75
N THR A 104 -4.99 3.88 9.18
CA THR A 104 -3.80 3.31 9.84
C THR A 104 -3.51 3.99 11.17
N MET A 105 -3.62 5.32 11.25
CA MET A 105 -3.26 6.04 12.47
C MET A 105 -4.03 5.57 13.70
N PRO A 106 -5.36 5.60 13.76
CA PRO A 106 -6.10 5.12 14.93
C PRO A 106 -6.06 3.60 15.08
N SER A 107 -6.03 2.83 14.00
CA SER A 107 -5.95 1.35 14.07
C SER A 107 -4.64 0.87 14.69
N SER A 108 -3.52 1.52 14.34
CA SER A 108 -2.19 1.16 14.90
C SER A 108 -2.08 1.41 16.40
N GLU A 109 -2.85 2.34 16.97
CA GLU A 109 -2.93 2.55 18.41
C GLU A 109 -3.58 1.35 19.09
N VAL A 110 -4.72 0.87 18.56
CA VAL A 110 -5.36 -0.36 19.03
C VAL A 110 -4.42 -1.56 18.92
N TYR A 111 -3.70 -1.67 17.80
CA TYR A 111 -2.71 -2.75 17.62
C TYR A 111 -1.57 -2.64 18.65
N GLN A 112 -1.07 -1.44 18.93
CA GLN A 112 -0.02 -1.24 19.94
C GLN A 112 -0.46 -1.67 21.33
N GLU A 113 -1.67 -1.26 21.74
CA GLU A 113 -2.25 -1.60 23.04
C GLU A 113 -2.43 -3.12 23.22
N ASN A 114 -2.70 -3.83 22.15
CA ASN A 114 -2.91 -5.29 22.16
C ASN A 114 -1.67 -6.10 21.76
N GLY A 115 -0.50 -5.46 21.63
CA GLY A 115 0.74 -6.16 21.33
C GLY A 115 0.83 -6.74 19.92
N ILE A 116 0.13 -6.16 18.94
CA ILE A 116 0.09 -6.56 17.53
C ILE A 116 1.05 -5.69 16.72
N LEU A 117 1.84 -6.31 15.85
CA LEU A 117 2.72 -5.63 14.91
C LEU A 117 1.99 -5.40 13.59
N GLU A 118 2.07 -4.18 13.07
CA GLU A 118 1.47 -3.77 11.80
C GLU A 118 2.53 -3.38 10.77
N ILE A 119 2.36 -3.84 9.53
CA ILE A 119 3.10 -3.34 8.36
C ILE A 119 2.10 -2.80 7.35
N THR A 120 2.09 -1.49 7.16
CA THR A 120 1.28 -0.90 6.10
C THR A 120 2.00 -0.93 4.75
N PRO A 121 1.35 -1.43 3.69
CA PRO A 121 1.93 -1.41 2.35
C PRO A 121 1.73 -0.08 1.62
N ALA A 122 0.92 0.84 2.16
CA ALA A 122 0.38 1.94 1.38
C ALA A 122 0.20 3.28 2.13
N SER A 123 0.18 3.29 3.45
CA SER A 123 -0.03 4.52 4.23
C SER A 123 1.24 5.35 4.27
N THR A 124 1.27 6.44 3.49
CA THR A 124 2.48 7.23 3.21
C THR A 124 2.62 8.49 4.07
N ASN A 125 1.56 8.94 4.75
CA ASN A 125 1.66 10.15 5.57
C ASN A 125 2.77 10.02 6.63
N PRO A 126 3.67 11.02 6.76
CA PRO A 126 4.77 10.97 7.74
C PRO A 126 4.33 10.71 9.18
N GLN A 127 3.16 11.24 9.58
CA GLN A 127 2.66 11.10 10.95
C GLN A 127 2.38 9.64 11.34
N VAL A 128 2.23 8.73 10.40
CA VAL A 128 2.05 7.29 10.69
C VAL A 128 3.20 6.75 11.57
N THR A 129 4.43 7.14 11.30
CA THR A 129 5.63 6.66 12.02
C THR A 129 6.29 7.71 12.94
N GLU A 130 5.97 9.02 12.80
CA GLU A 130 6.51 10.07 13.69
C GLU A 130 6.01 9.95 15.15
N ARG A 131 4.97 9.12 15.40
CA ARG A 131 4.40 8.89 16.74
C ARG A 131 5.27 8.02 17.65
N LYS A 132 6.42 7.53 17.15
CA LYS A 132 7.38 6.71 17.90
C LYS A 132 6.79 5.41 18.48
N MET A 133 5.89 4.79 17.74
CA MET A 133 5.27 3.52 18.10
C MET A 133 6.19 2.37 17.72
N TRP A 134 6.28 1.35 18.56
CA TRP A 134 7.18 0.20 18.33
C TRP A 134 6.65 -0.77 17.28
N ASN A 135 5.35 -0.73 17.02
CA ASN A 135 4.60 -1.77 16.32
C ASN A 135 4.24 -1.44 14.86
N ILE A 136 4.57 -0.24 14.36
CA ILE A 136 4.18 0.20 13.01
C ILE A 136 5.38 0.31 12.08
N PHE A 137 5.28 -0.31 10.90
CA PHE A 137 6.27 -0.31 9.84
C PHE A 137 5.61 -0.07 8.48
N ARG A 138 6.41 0.23 7.44
CA ARG A 138 5.92 0.39 6.07
C ARG A 138 6.72 -0.46 5.09
N THR A 139 6.09 -0.90 4.02
CA THR A 139 6.80 -1.33 2.81
C THR A 139 6.79 -0.27 1.71
N CYS A 140 5.98 0.78 1.85
CA CYS A 140 5.95 1.97 0.98
C CYS A 140 6.86 3.10 1.51
N GLY A 141 7.02 4.15 0.70
CA GLY A 141 7.73 5.38 1.09
C GLY A 141 6.85 6.35 1.90
N ARG A 142 7.28 7.63 1.95
CA ARG A 142 6.64 8.70 2.74
C ARG A 142 6.27 9.89 1.86
N ASP A 143 5.19 10.60 2.24
CA ASP A 143 4.70 11.77 1.50
C ASP A 143 5.66 12.96 1.51
N ASP A 144 6.49 13.12 2.54
CA ASP A 144 7.51 14.17 2.55
C ASP A 144 8.61 13.94 1.49
N GLN A 145 8.93 12.67 1.19
CA GLN A 145 9.81 12.31 0.08
C GLN A 145 9.08 12.45 -1.26
N GLN A 146 7.87 11.93 -1.36
CA GLN A 146 7.03 12.00 -2.55
C GLN A 146 6.73 13.43 -2.96
N GLY A 147 6.30 14.28 -2.02
CA GLY A 147 6.05 15.70 -2.25
C GLY A 147 7.30 16.47 -2.66
N GLN A 148 8.49 16.07 -2.15
CA GLN A 148 9.75 16.66 -2.57
C GLN A 148 10.06 16.35 -4.05
N VAL A 149 9.85 15.09 -4.50
CA VAL A 149 10.04 14.71 -5.91
C VAL A 149 9.04 15.45 -6.80
N ALA A 150 7.75 15.46 -6.42
CA ALA A 150 6.69 16.17 -7.15
C ALA A 150 6.98 17.67 -7.25
N GLY A 151 7.27 18.33 -6.13
CA GLY A 151 7.55 19.76 -6.08
C GLY A 151 8.81 20.15 -6.86
N ALA A 152 9.89 19.34 -6.78
CA ALA A 152 11.10 19.55 -7.56
C ALA A 152 10.83 19.43 -9.07
N TYR A 153 10.03 18.45 -9.48
CA TYR A 153 9.60 18.30 -10.89
C TYR A 153 8.80 19.53 -11.35
N ILE A 154 7.84 20.00 -10.54
CA ILE A 154 7.03 21.19 -10.84
C ILE A 154 7.94 22.42 -10.98
N VAL A 155 8.87 22.65 -10.05
CA VAL A 155 9.81 23.78 -10.11
C VAL A 155 10.67 23.72 -11.37
N LYS A 156 11.12 22.53 -11.75
CA LYS A 156 11.98 22.35 -12.94
C LYS A 156 11.24 22.58 -14.27
N HIS A 157 10.03 22.01 -14.40
CA HIS A 157 9.35 21.94 -15.69
C HIS A 157 8.19 22.93 -15.85
N PHE A 158 7.71 23.54 -14.75
CA PHE A 158 6.60 24.49 -14.73
C PHE A 158 6.98 25.85 -14.11
N LYS A 159 8.27 26.20 -14.11
CA LYS A 159 8.73 27.51 -13.60
C LYS A 159 8.03 28.63 -14.34
N GLY A 160 7.44 29.60 -13.59
CA GLY A 160 6.68 30.71 -14.14
C GLY A 160 5.25 30.35 -14.59
N LYS A 161 4.84 29.11 -14.45
CA LYS A 161 3.49 28.63 -14.72
C LYS A 161 2.60 28.68 -13.47
N LYS A 162 1.29 28.69 -13.71
CA LYS A 162 0.28 28.71 -12.66
C LYS A 162 -0.10 27.29 -12.23
N ILE A 163 0.05 26.99 -10.96
CA ILE A 163 -0.23 25.66 -10.41
C ILE A 163 -1.48 25.75 -9.51
N ALA A 164 -2.52 24.98 -9.84
CA ALA A 164 -3.61 24.73 -8.91
C ALA A 164 -3.28 23.49 -8.08
N VAL A 165 -3.56 23.53 -6.79
CA VAL A 165 -3.43 22.38 -5.89
C VAL A 165 -4.79 22.06 -5.32
N VAL A 166 -5.21 20.81 -5.46
CA VAL A 166 -6.51 20.30 -4.98
C VAL A 166 -6.26 19.06 -4.13
N HIS A 167 -7.04 18.87 -3.08
CA HIS A 167 -6.91 17.71 -2.21
C HIS A 167 -8.27 17.20 -1.70
N ASP A 168 -8.32 15.96 -1.27
CA ASP A 168 -9.53 15.28 -0.78
C ASP A 168 -9.82 15.50 0.72
N LYS A 169 -9.12 16.40 1.37
CA LYS A 169 -9.17 16.69 2.82
C LYS A 169 -8.78 15.53 3.73
N THR A 170 -8.47 14.35 3.21
CA THR A 170 -8.01 13.23 4.03
C THR A 170 -6.63 13.49 4.61
N THR A 171 -6.24 12.70 5.60
CA THR A 171 -4.88 12.70 6.17
C THR A 171 -3.82 12.48 5.10
N TYR A 172 -4.07 11.56 4.14
CA TYR A 172 -3.18 11.32 3.00
C TYR A 172 -3.19 12.48 2.03
N GLY A 173 -4.34 12.76 1.39
CA GLY A 173 -4.35 13.65 0.23
C GLY A 173 -4.01 15.09 0.56
N LYS A 174 -4.51 15.62 1.70
CA LYS A 174 -4.11 16.94 2.18
C LYS A 174 -2.63 16.96 2.58
N GLY A 175 -2.16 15.92 3.28
CA GLY A 175 -0.77 15.82 3.71
C GLY A 175 0.21 15.85 2.53
N LEU A 176 -0.05 15.05 1.49
CA LEU A 176 0.77 15.01 0.28
C LEU A 176 0.72 16.34 -0.48
N ALA A 177 -0.45 16.98 -0.59
CA ALA A 177 -0.59 18.30 -1.21
C ALA A 177 0.25 19.34 -0.46
N ASP A 178 0.20 19.36 0.86
CA ASP A 178 0.97 20.28 1.70
C ASP A 178 2.49 20.06 1.57
N GLU A 179 2.97 18.83 1.54
CA GLU A 179 4.39 18.51 1.32
C GLU A 179 4.85 18.94 -0.09
N THR A 180 4.00 18.78 -1.11
CA THR A 180 4.29 19.26 -2.46
C THR A 180 4.38 20.78 -2.53
N ILE A 181 3.44 21.50 -1.90
CA ILE A 181 3.49 22.97 -1.80
C ILE A 181 4.76 23.42 -1.08
N LYS A 182 5.12 22.78 0.01
CA LYS A 182 6.36 23.07 0.76
C LYS A 182 7.61 22.89 -0.11
N ALA A 183 7.63 21.85 -0.95
CA ALA A 183 8.74 21.64 -1.89
C ALA A 183 8.74 22.67 -3.03
N MET A 184 7.58 23.03 -3.59
CA MET A 184 7.44 24.11 -4.58
C MET A 184 7.91 25.45 -4.02
N ALA A 185 7.61 25.75 -2.76
CA ALA A 185 8.00 27.01 -2.10
C ALA A 185 9.53 27.16 -2.01
N LYS A 186 10.29 26.07 -1.85
CA LYS A 186 11.77 26.09 -1.91
C LYS A 186 12.30 26.60 -3.27
N GLY A 187 11.55 26.37 -4.34
CA GLY A 187 11.84 26.90 -5.69
C GLY A 187 11.19 28.26 -5.99
N GLY A 188 10.62 28.92 -4.99
CA GLY A 188 9.97 30.22 -5.12
C GLY A 188 8.57 30.18 -5.76
N MET A 189 7.95 29.00 -5.87
CA MET A 189 6.62 28.84 -6.46
C MET A 189 5.54 28.68 -5.39
N LYS A 190 4.36 29.26 -5.65
CA LYS A 190 3.16 29.14 -4.80
C LYS A 190 1.97 28.75 -5.68
N PRO A 191 1.01 27.99 -5.16
CA PRO A 191 -0.21 27.68 -5.90
C PRO A 191 -1.06 28.95 -6.11
N VAL A 192 -1.70 29.07 -7.28
CA VAL A 192 -2.71 30.10 -7.57
C VAL A 192 -4.09 29.73 -7.06
N LEU A 193 -4.30 28.44 -6.76
CA LEU A 193 -5.52 27.89 -6.18
C LEU A 193 -5.13 26.77 -5.21
N TYR A 194 -5.72 26.76 -4.02
CA TYR A 194 -5.61 25.68 -3.05
C TYR A 194 -6.99 25.35 -2.51
N GLU A 195 -7.55 24.21 -2.91
CA GLU A 195 -8.92 23.82 -2.63
C GLU A 195 -9.04 22.39 -2.13
N GLY A 196 -9.96 22.15 -1.21
CA GLY A 196 -10.30 20.81 -0.72
C GLY A 196 -11.70 20.38 -1.15
N ILE A 197 -11.81 19.14 -1.67
CA ILE A 197 -13.10 18.52 -2.00
C ILE A 197 -13.54 17.55 -0.88
N ASN A 198 -14.78 17.09 -0.94
CA ASN A 198 -15.24 16.01 -0.08
C ASN A 198 -15.18 14.69 -0.87
N VAL A 199 -14.68 13.65 -0.20
CA VAL A 199 -14.65 12.29 -0.77
C VAL A 199 -16.08 11.79 -1.01
N GLY A 200 -16.27 11.08 -2.12
CA GLY A 200 -17.56 10.47 -2.47
C GLY A 200 -18.48 11.36 -3.31
N GLU A 201 -18.18 12.64 -3.51
CA GLU A 201 -18.89 13.49 -4.46
C GLU A 201 -18.73 12.94 -5.89
N LYS A 202 -19.74 13.21 -6.74
CA LYS A 202 -19.72 12.77 -8.15
C LYS A 202 -19.63 13.94 -9.12
N ASP A 203 -19.98 15.12 -8.67
CA ASP A 203 -19.94 16.37 -9.45
C ASP A 203 -18.91 17.33 -8.87
N TYR A 204 -17.87 17.59 -9.65
CA TYR A 204 -16.80 18.54 -9.36
C TYR A 204 -16.82 19.74 -10.29
N SER A 205 -17.95 20.01 -10.97
CA SER A 205 -18.10 21.10 -11.96
C SER A 205 -17.75 22.47 -11.38
N ALA A 206 -18.14 22.74 -10.14
CA ALA A 206 -17.81 23.99 -9.42
C ALA A 206 -16.29 24.12 -9.17
N LEU A 207 -15.63 23.04 -8.75
CA LEU A 207 -14.18 23.01 -8.60
C LEU A 207 -13.48 23.25 -9.95
N VAL A 208 -13.91 22.55 -11.01
CA VAL A 208 -13.33 22.67 -12.36
C VAL A 208 -13.52 24.11 -12.89
N SER A 209 -14.64 24.75 -12.61
CA SER A 209 -14.85 26.17 -12.93
C SER A 209 -13.83 27.08 -12.24
N LYS A 210 -13.52 26.86 -10.95
CA LYS A 210 -12.48 27.59 -10.24
C LYS A 210 -11.09 27.34 -10.84
N ILE A 211 -10.77 26.09 -11.17
CA ILE A 211 -9.51 25.73 -11.84
C ILE A 211 -9.39 26.47 -13.18
N LYS A 212 -10.45 26.49 -13.98
CA LYS A 212 -10.49 27.21 -15.28
C LYS A 212 -10.28 28.71 -15.09
N GLN A 213 -10.96 29.32 -14.12
CA GLN A 213 -10.83 30.74 -13.80
C GLN A 213 -9.45 31.11 -13.29
N SER A 214 -8.77 30.23 -12.56
CA SER A 214 -7.39 30.45 -12.08
C SER A 214 -6.38 30.49 -13.22
N GLY A 215 -6.72 29.97 -14.39
CA GLY A 215 -5.84 29.83 -15.54
C GLY A 215 -4.66 28.89 -15.27
N ALA A 216 -4.86 27.85 -14.46
CA ALA A 216 -3.82 26.91 -14.10
C ALA A 216 -3.25 26.19 -15.32
N ASP A 217 -1.92 26.07 -15.38
CA ASP A 217 -1.15 25.32 -16.38
C ASP A 217 -0.95 23.85 -15.94
N LEU A 218 -1.08 23.55 -14.64
CA LEU A 218 -1.01 22.21 -14.04
C LEU A 218 -1.96 22.16 -12.85
N VAL A 219 -2.63 21.04 -12.67
CA VAL A 219 -3.44 20.74 -11.47
C VAL A 219 -2.76 19.62 -10.69
N TYR A 220 -2.27 19.92 -9.49
CA TYR A 220 -1.78 18.90 -8.56
C TYR A 220 -2.94 18.36 -7.75
N TRP A 221 -3.09 17.03 -7.72
CA TRP A 221 -4.12 16.31 -6.99
C TRP A 221 -3.53 15.51 -5.82
N GLY A 222 -3.89 15.87 -4.61
CA GLY A 222 -3.64 15.08 -3.41
C GLY A 222 -4.88 14.29 -3.05
N GLY A 223 -4.94 13.03 -3.42
CA GLY A 223 -6.10 12.16 -3.18
C GLY A 223 -6.06 10.89 -4.02
N LEU A 224 -7.17 10.14 -4.00
CA LEU A 224 -7.25 8.81 -4.59
C LEU A 224 -7.79 8.84 -6.03
N TYR A 225 -7.72 7.67 -6.67
CA TYR A 225 -7.99 7.48 -8.09
C TYR A 225 -9.44 7.74 -8.51
N THR A 226 -10.43 7.45 -7.66
CA THR A 226 -11.85 7.62 -8.00
C THR A 226 -12.18 9.10 -8.22
N GLU A 227 -11.89 9.96 -7.26
CA GLU A 227 -12.10 11.40 -7.34
C GLU A 227 -11.18 12.04 -8.37
N GLY A 228 -9.89 11.63 -8.40
CA GLY A 228 -8.92 12.11 -9.39
C GLY A 228 -9.38 11.84 -10.82
N GLY A 229 -9.90 10.64 -11.11
CA GLY A 229 -10.46 10.27 -12.39
C GLY A 229 -11.69 11.12 -12.78
N LEU A 230 -12.61 11.33 -11.82
CA LEU A 230 -13.78 12.18 -12.05
C LEU A 230 -13.38 13.64 -12.31
N ILE A 231 -12.43 14.18 -11.56
CA ILE A 231 -11.92 15.54 -11.72
C ILE A 231 -11.31 15.71 -13.11
N VAL A 232 -10.39 14.82 -13.51
CA VAL A 232 -9.73 14.96 -14.83
C VAL A 232 -10.73 14.83 -15.97
N ARG A 233 -11.72 13.93 -15.88
CA ARG A 233 -12.79 13.82 -16.88
C ARG A 233 -13.57 15.13 -16.99
N GLN A 234 -14.06 15.66 -15.88
CA GLN A 234 -14.84 16.91 -15.87
C GLN A 234 -13.99 18.13 -16.29
N MET A 235 -12.69 18.12 -16.01
CA MET A 235 -11.77 19.11 -16.58
C MET A 235 -11.79 19.09 -18.12
N ARG A 236 -11.73 17.91 -18.74
CA ARG A 236 -11.77 17.78 -20.21
C ARG A 236 -13.14 18.17 -20.76
N ASP A 237 -14.23 17.76 -20.10
CA ASP A 237 -15.60 18.12 -20.49
C ASP A 237 -15.82 19.64 -20.49
N GLN A 238 -15.18 20.39 -19.58
CA GLN A 238 -15.25 21.86 -19.53
C GLN A 238 -14.14 22.56 -20.33
N GLY A 239 -13.35 21.80 -21.13
CA GLY A 239 -12.31 22.34 -21.99
C GLY A 239 -11.03 22.79 -21.27
N VAL A 240 -10.81 22.39 -20.01
CA VAL A 240 -9.55 22.60 -19.28
C VAL A 240 -8.51 21.62 -19.81
N LYS A 241 -7.43 22.13 -20.41
CA LYS A 241 -6.35 21.34 -21.04
C LYS A 241 -5.16 21.08 -20.11
N ALA A 242 -5.09 21.76 -18.97
CA ALA A 242 -4.02 21.57 -18.00
C ALA A 242 -3.89 20.07 -17.62
N PRO A 243 -2.67 19.49 -17.60
CA PRO A 243 -2.50 18.13 -17.12
C PRO A 243 -2.81 18.03 -15.62
N LEU A 244 -3.25 16.85 -15.19
CA LEU A 244 -3.28 16.49 -13.79
C LEU A 244 -1.91 15.94 -13.39
N MET A 245 -1.49 16.14 -12.16
CA MET A 245 -0.37 15.47 -11.52
C MET A 245 -0.80 15.00 -10.14
N GLY A 246 -0.55 13.74 -9.82
CA GLY A 246 -0.90 13.19 -8.51
C GLY A 246 0.24 12.41 -7.86
N GLY A 247 -0.06 11.80 -6.73
CA GLY A 247 0.81 10.86 -6.05
C GLY A 247 0.45 9.40 -6.35
N ASP A 248 0.93 8.52 -5.50
CA ASP A 248 0.68 7.07 -5.57
C ASP A 248 -0.80 6.68 -5.37
N GLY A 249 -1.64 7.58 -4.86
CA GLY A 249 -3.08 7.37 -4.77
C GLY A 249 -3.81 7.20 -6.10
N ILE A 250 -3.15 7.47 -7.24
CA ILE A 250 -3.73 7.27 -8.58
C ILE A 250 -3.08 6.11 -9.34
N THR A 251 -2.43 5.17 -8.67
CA THR A 251 -1.73 4.03 -9.29
C THR A 251 -2.64 2.86 -9.70
N SER A 252 -3.95 2.96 -9.55
CA SER A 252 -4.89 1.92 -9.98
C SER A 252 -5.33 2.09 -11.42
N ASP A 253 -5.46 1.00 -12.17
CA ASP A 253 -6.04 0.98 -13.52
C ASP A 253 -7.46 1.58 -13.54
N GLU A 254 -8.19 1.57 -12.42
CA GLU A 254 -9.48 2.24 -12.28
C GLU A 254 -9.40 3.76 -12.48
N PHE A 255 -8.25 4.39 -12.23
CA PHE A 255 -8.07 5.81 -12.55
C PHE A 255 -8.35 6.09 -14.02
N ALA A 256 -7.82 5.26 -14.92
CA ALA A 256 -8.06 5.39 -16.36
C ALA A 256 -9.49 5.00 -16.74
N GLN A 257 -10.08 4.01 -16.07
CA GLN A 257 -11.48 3.60 -16.31
C GLN A 257 -12.46 4.72 -15.94
N VAL A 258 -12.25 5.39 -14.81
CA VAL A 258 -13.10 6.50 -14.33
C VAL A 258 -12.86 7.77 -15.15
N GLY A 259 -11.60 8.12 -15.41
CA GLY A 259 -11.23 9.37 -16.08
C GLY A 259 -11.33 9.31 -17.61
N GLY A 260 -11.38 8.10 -18.19
CA GLY A 260 -11.43 7.89 -19.63
C GLY A 260 -10.19 8.41 -20.36
N PRO A 261 -10.31 8.74 -21.67
CA PRO A 261 -9.18 9.23 -22.46
C PRO A 261 -8.51 10.49 -21.89
N GLY A 262 -9.24 11.26 -21.08
CA GLY A 262 -8.74 12.50 -20.47
C GLY A 262 -7.58 12.33 -19.51
N VAL A 263 -7.31 11.12 -19.04
CA VAL A 263 -6.18 10.85 -18.14
C VAL A 263 -4.83 10.77 -18.86
N GLU A 264 -4.81 10.61 -20.19
CA GLU A 264 -3.57 10.58 -20.95
C GLU A 264 -2.77 11.86 -20.73
N GLY A 265 -1.48 11.73 -20.43
CA GLY A 265 -0.61 12.84 -20.05
C GLY A 265 -0.66 13.21 -18.56
N THR A 266 -1.48 12.56 -17.76
CA THR A 266 -1.43 12.74 -16.30
C THR A 266 -0.09 12.28 -15.77
N LEU A 267 0.52 13.11 -14.92
CA LEU A 267 1.79 12.82 -14.25
C LEU A 267 1.53 12.24 -12.87
N MET A 268 2.42 11.41 -12.37
CA MET A 268 2.35 10.97 -10.97
C MET A 268 3.72 10.60 -10.42
N THR A 269 3.81 10.60 -9.11
CA THR A 269 4.95 10.07 -8.36
C THR A 269 4.56 8.72 -7.75
N TYR A 270 5.45 7.73 -7.88
CA TYR A 270 5.34 6.42 -7.25
C TYR A 270 6.74 5.80 -7.10
N GLY A 271 6.87 4.72 -6.32
CA GLY A 271 8.10 3.93 -6.27
C GLY A 271 8.42 3.28 -7.63
N PRO A 272 9.66 2.87 -7.91
CA PRO A 272 9.99 2.09 -9.09
C PRO A 272 9.09 0.86 -9.20
N ASP A 273 8.58 0.58 -10.40
CA ASP A 273 7.61 -0.51 -10.59
C ASP A 273 8.19 -1.85 -10.13
N PRO A 274 7.65 -2.43 -9.05
CA PRO A 274 8.20 -3.66 -8.48
C PRO A 274 8.08 -4.85 -9.43
N ARG A 275 7.15 -4.83 -10.40
CA ARG A 275 6.99 -5.88 -11.40
C ARG A 275 8.22 -6.05 -12.30
N ASN A 276 9.01 -4.99 -12.43
CA ASN A 276 10.25 -4.98 -13.24
C ASN A 276 11.48 -5.50 -12.47
N LYS A 277 11.35 -5.79 -11.17
CA LYS A 277 12.46 -6.30 -10.38
C LYS A 277 12.66 -7.80 -10.62
N PRO A 278 13.92 -8.26 -10.72
CA PRO A 278 14.23 -9.69 -10.87
C PRO A 278 13.59 -10.58 -9.79
N GLU A 279 13.54 -10.06 -8.55
CA GLU A 279 13.01 -10.74 -7.38
C GLU A 279 11.48 -10.96 -7.46
N ALA A 280 10.77 -10.11 -8.20
CA ALA A 280 9.32 -10.23 -8.39
C ALA A 280 8.93 -11.18 -9.51
N LYS A 281 9.85 -11.51 -10.42
CA LYS A 281 9.53 -12.18 -11.69
C LYS A 281 8.72 -13.47 -11.52
N ALA A 282 9.08 -14.33 -10.57
CA ALA A 282 8.38 -15.59 -10.32
C ALA A 282 6.95 -15.34 -9.82
N VAL A 283 6.80 -14.49 -8.79
CA VAL A 283 5.51 -14.19 -8.18
C VAL A 283 4.58 -13.47 -9.17
N VAL A 284 5.12 -12.54 -9.97
CA VAL A 284 4.34 -11.88 -11.05
C VAL A 284 3.82 -12.91 -12.06
N ALA A 285 4.65 -13.89 -12.45
CA ALA A 285 4.23 -14.95 -13.35
C ALA A 285 3.11 -15.82 -12.75
N GLU A 286 3.17 -16.12 -11.44
CA GLU A 286 2.11 -16.86 -10.74
C GLU A 286 0.78 -16.09 -10.71
N PHE A 287 0.80 -14.80 -10.41
CA PHE A 287 -0.39 -13.96 -10.46
C PHE A 287 -1.01 -13.95 -11.86
N ARG A 288 -0.18 -13.78 -12.90
CA ARG A 288 -0.63 -13.79 -14.30
C ARG A 288 -1.20 -15.13 -14.72
N ALA A 289 -0.63 -16.24 -14.25
CA ALA A 289 -1.18 -17.58 -14.47
C ALA A 289 -2.57 -17.76 -13.84
N LYS A 290 -2.83 -17.07 -12.71
CA LYS A 290 -4.14 -16.98 -12.06
C LYS A 290 -5.05 -15.92 -12.72
N LYS A 291 -4.67 -15.33 -13.86
CA LYS A 291 -5.37 -14.25 -14.59
C LYS A 291 -5.57 -12.97 -13.75
N PHE A 292 -4.63 -12.69 -12.88
CA PHE A 292 -4.59 -11.49 -12.07
C PHE A 292 -3.31 -10.70 -12.39
N GLU A 293 -3.44 -9.44 -12.82
CA GLU A 293 -2.28 -8.56 -12.98
C GLU A 293 -1.96 -7.91 -11.64
N PRO A 294 -0.79 -8.18 -11.05
CA PRO A 294 -0.41 -7.57 -9.80
C PRO A 294 -0.06 -6.10 -10.03
N GLU A 295 -0.87 -5.22 -9.47
CA GLU A 295 -0.59 -3.79 -9.44
C GLU A 295 0.30 -3.44 -8.23
N ALA A 296 0.55 -2.15 -8.04
CA ALA A 296 1.47 -1.61 -7.06
C ALA A 296 1.38 -2.28 -5.68
N TYR A 297 0.20 -2.25 -5.06
CA TYR A 297 0.04 -2.66 -3.67
C TYR A 297 -0.04 -4.17 -3.46
N THR A 298 -0.19 -4.96 -4.52
CA THR A 298 -0.11 -6.43 -4.46
C THR A 298 1.26 -6.87 -3.95
N LEU A 299 2.33 -6.39 -4.61
CA LEU A 299 3.69 -6.82 -4.29
C LEU A 299 4.20 -6.17 -2.99
N TYR A 300 3.75 -4.96 -2.65
CA TYR A 300 4.07 -4.32 -1.36
C TYR A 300 3.44 -5.08 -0.18
N SER A 301 2.22 -5.58 -0.34
CA SER A 301 1.54 -6.41 0.67
C SER A 301 2.18 -7.78 0.80
N TYR A 302 2.55 -8.40 -0.32
CA TYR A 302 3.32 -9.65 -0.34
C TYR A 302 4.64 -9.49 0.43
N ALA A 303 5.39 -8.41 0.15
CA ALA A 303 6.65 -8.10 0.81
C ALA A 303 6.49 -7.92 2.33
N GLY A 304 5.39 -7.34 2.79
CA GLY A 304 5.10 -7.21 4.22
C GLY A 304 5.08 -8.56 4.94
N VAL A 305 4.45 -9.58 4.34
CA VAL A 305 4.45 -10.94 4.90
C VAL A 305 5.85 -11.55 4.89
N GLN A 306 6.63 -11.32 3.81
CA GLN A 306 8.03 -11.79 3.73
C GLN A 306 8.91 -11.17 4.82
N VAL A 307 8.71 -9.88 5.13
CA VAL A 307 9.44 -9.19 6.19
C VAL A 307 9.14 -9.81 7.55
N VAL A 308 7.85 -10.00 7.89
CA VAL A 308 7.46 -10.64 9.16
C VAL A 308 8.09 -12.03 9.28
N LYS A 309 8.04 -12.85 8.21
CA LYS A 309 8.65 -14.19 8.20
C LYS A 309 10.13 -14.12 8.56
N GLN A 310 10.91 -13.33 7.82
CA GLN A 310 12.36 -13.24 8.01
C GLN A 310 12.72 -12.68 9.38
N ALA A 311 11.99 -11.65 9.86
CA ALA A 311 12.21 -11.08 11.18
C ALA A 311 11.90 -12.08 12.31
N ALA A 312 10.80 -12.84 12.19
CA ALA A 312 10.43 -13.86 13.18
C ALA A 312 11.45 -15.02 13.20
N GLU A 313 11.93 -15.46 12.06
CA GLU A 313 12.99 -16.48 11.97
C GLU A 313 14.31 -16.00 12.56
N ALA A 314 14.71 -14.75 12.30
CA ALA A 314 15.91 -14.16 12.90
C ALA A 314 15.76 -13.94 14.41
N ALA A 315 14.57 -13.62 14.89
CA ALA A 315 14.25 -13.49 16.30
C ALA A 315 14.07 -14.86 17.00
N LYS A 316 13.92 -15.96 16.23
CA LYS A 316 13.50 -17.27 16.72
C LYS A 316 12.24 -17.20 17.58
N SER A 317 11.32 -16.30 17.24
CA SER A 317 10.13 -15.97 18.02
C SER A 317 9.00 -15.46 17.14
N LEU A 318 7.77 -15.78 17.56
CA LEU A 318 6.53 -15.23 17.01
C LEU A 318 5.92 -14.15 17.93
N GLU A 319 6.68 -13.69 18.91
CA GLU A 319 6.28 -12.57 19.75
C GLU A 319 6.46 -11.26 18.99
N PRO A 320 5.39 -10.45 18.76
CA PRO A 320 5.48 -9.27 17.90
C PRO A 320 6.56 -8.26 18.31
N LYS A 321 6.76 -8.04 19.61
CA LYS A 321 7.82 -7.13 20.08
C LYS A 321 9.21 -7.60 19.70
N LYS A 322 9.52 -8.90 19.85
CA LYS A 322 10.81 -9.46 19.44
C LYS A 322 11.02 -9.42 17.92
N VAL A 323 9.94 -9.59 17.16
CA VAL A 323 9.97 -9.42 15.71
C VAL A 323 10.25 -7.96 15.34
N ALA A 324 9.58 -7.00 15.98
CA ALA A 324 9.81 -5.57 15.78
C ALA A 324 11.25 -5.15 16.14
N GLU A 325 11.82 -5.67 17.23
CA GLU A 325 13.22 -5.44 17.60
C GLU A 325 14.19 -5.87 16.50
N LYS A 326 13.92 -7.00 15.84
CA LYS A 326 14.71 -7.44 14.67
C LYS A 326 14.53 -6.53 13.48
N MET A 327 13.32 -6.02 13.24
CA MET A 327 13.08 -5.06 12.17
C MET A 327 13.84 -3.74 12.42
N HIS A 328 13.88 -3.25 13.65
CA HIS A 328 14.63 -2.05 14.03
C HIS A 328 16.16 -2.24 14.14
N SER A 329 16.67 -3.47 14.03
CA SER A 329 18.10 -3.75 14.22
C SER A 329 18.99 -3.37 13.03
N GLY A 330 18.43 -2.83 11.94
CA GLY A 330 19.14 -2.59 10.70
C GLY A 330 19.32 -3.85 9.84
N MET A 331 18.62 -4.93 10.16
CA MET A 331 18.59 -6.14 9.34
C MET A 331 18.05 -5.83 7.93
N HIS A 332 18.64 -6.47 6.92
CA HIS A 332 18.16 -6.41 5.55
C HIS A 332 17.20 -7.57 5.26
N PHE A 333 16.07 -7.25 4.64
CA PHE A 333 15.01 -8.18 4.27
C PHE A 333 14.96 -8.32 2.76
N LYS A 334 15.15 -9.54 2.26
CA LYS A 334 15.04 -9.85 0.84
C LYS A 334 13.58 -10.08 0.46
N THR A 335 13.05 -9.19 -0.37
CA THR A 335 11.62 -9.22 -0.73
C THR A 335 11.41 -9.13 -2.23
N VAL A 336 10.19 -9.42 -2.68
CA VAL A 336 9.81 -9.26 -4.09
C VAL A 336 9.89 -7.81 -4.58
N ILE A 337 9.94 -6.84 -3.68
CA ILE A 337 10.14 -5.43 -4.03
C ILE A 337 11.59 -4.98 -3.85
N GLY A 338 12.54 -5.93 -3.73
CA GLY A 338 13.97 -5.72 -3.49
C GLY A 338 14.32 -5.72 -1.99
N ASP A 339 15.55 -5.38 -1.67
CA ASP A 339 16.03 -5.34 -0.29
C ASP A 339 15.37 -4.18 0.47
N LEU A 340 14.88 -4.49 1.67
CA LEU A 340 14.33 -3.52 2.63
C LEU A 340 15.16 -3.53 3.90
N SER A 341 15.29 -2.37 4.52
CA SER A 341 15.73 -2.21 5.92
C SER A 341 14.95 -1.06 6.53
N TYR A 342 14.87 -1.03 7.85
CA TYR A 342 14.05 -0.07 8.56
C TYR A 342 14.89 0.86 9.42
N ASP A 343 14.45 2.10 9.52
CA ASP A 343 14.97 3.05 10.50
C ASP A 343 14.31 2.83 11.89
N LYS A 344 14.67 3.66 12.85
CA LYS A 344 14.15 3.58 14.22
C LYS A 344 12.66 3.91 14.37
N LYS A 345 12.03 4.48 13.32
CA LYS A 345 10.62 4.83 13.31
C LYS A 345 9.75 3.76 12.64
N GLY A 346 10.37 2.83 11.89
CA GLY A 346 9.68 1.82 11.10
C GLY A 346 9.52 2.22 9.63
N ASP A 347 10.20 3.26 9.18
CA ASP A 347 10.24 3.65 7.76
C ASP A 347 11.32 2.87 7.02
N ILE A 348 11.06 2.56 5.73
CA ILE A 348 12.10 2.00 4.87
C ILE A 348 13.22 3.02 4.66
N THR A 349 14.47 2.56 4.65
CA THR A 349 15.65 3.44 4.56
C THR A 349 15.98 3.91 3.16
N ARG A 350 15.41 3.28 2.12
CA ARG A 350 15.62 3.69 0.73
C ARG A 350 14.65 4.81 0.32
N LEU A 351 15.11 5.68 -0.58
CA LEU A 351 14.29 6.74 -1.18
C LEU A 351 13.91 6.29 -2.58
N ASP A 352 12.64 6.02 -2.81
CA ASP A 352 12.22 5.28 -3.99
C ASP A 352 11.22 6.00 -4.91
N TYR A 353 10.93 7.28 -4.71
CA TYR A 353 9.95 7.93 -5.59
C TYR A 353 10.57 8.38 -6.90
N VAL A 354 9.88 8.04 -8.00
CA VAL A 354 10.20 8.41 -9.37
C VAL A 354 8.97 8.96 -10.08
N MET A 355 9.16 9.58 -11.24
CA MET A 355 8.05 10.13 -12.02
C MET A 355 7.49 9.13 -13.01
N TYR A 356 6.17 9.16 -13.17
CA TYR A 356 5.41 8.39 -14.15
C TYR A 356 4.52 9.30 -14.97
N VAL A 357 4.12 8.81 -16.14
CA VAL A 357 3.09 9.41 -16.98
C VAL A 357 2.06 8.36 -17.38
N TRP A 358 0.78 8.73 -17.33
CA TRP A 358 -0.30 7.92 -17.87
C TRP A 358 -0.33 8.07 -19.38
N LYS A 359 -0.23 6.96 -20.09
CA LYS A 359 -0.06 6.93 -21.54
C LYS A 359 -0.81 5.75 -22.15
N LYS A 360 -1.36 5.98 -23.37
CA LYS A 360 -1.93 4.91 -24.16
C LYS A 360 -0.85 3.92 -24.57
N GLN A 361 -1.09 2.65 -24.31
CA GLN A 361 -0.22 1.53 -24.65
C GLN A 361 -0.52 0.98 -26.03
N PRO A 362 0.35 0.15 -26.65
CA PRO A 362 0.11 -0.46 -27.95
C PRO A 362 -1.15 -1.32 -28.03
N ASP A 363 -1.60 -1.89 -26.91
CA ASP A 363 -2.84 -2.67 -26.80
C ASP A 363 -4.10 -1.80 -26.73
N GLY A 364 -3.94 -0.47 -26.75
CA GLY A 364 -5.01 0.52 -26.68
C GLY A 364 -5.45 0.90 -25.26
N LYS A 365 -4.96 0.22 -24.21
CA LYS A 365 -5.21 0.59 -22.81
C LYS A 365 -4.41 1.83 -22.43
N ILE A 366 -4.93 2.59 -21.47
CA ILE A 366 -4.17 3.68 -20.85
C ILE A 366 -3.68 3.17 -19.50
N SER A 367 -2.36 3.17 -19.33
CA SER A 367 -1.69 2.79 -18.07
C SER A 367 -0.49 3.71 -17.80
N TYR A 368 0.04 3.64 -16.58
CA TYR A 368 1.18 4.46 -16.21
C TYR A 368 2.51 3.80 -16.58
N VAL A 369 3.45 4.62 -17.03
CA VAL A 369 4.81 4.22 -17.43
C VAL A 369 5.82 5.07 -16.69
N GLU A 370 6.87 4.45 -16.17
CA GLU A 370 7.98 5.15 -15.53
C GLU A 370 8.73 6.05 -16.52
N CYS A 371 8.98 7.28 -16.12
CA CYS A 371 9.68 8.25 -16.96
C CYS A 371 11.19 8.08 -16.84
N PRO A 372 11.94 7.94 -17.96
CA PRO A 372 13.38 7.75 -17.93
C PRO A 372 14.12 8.85 -17.14
N GLY A 373 14.83 8.45 -16.07
CA GLY A 373 15.51 9.37 -15.17
C GLY A 373 14.56 10.37 -14.49
N SER A 374 13.32 9.98 -14.25
CA SER A 374 12.26 10.82 -13.69
C SER A 374 11.98 12.09 -14.52
N ASP A 375 12.17 12.05 -15.83
CA ASP A 375 11.93 13.17 -16.74
C ASP A 375 10.89 12.81 -17.82
N CYS A 376 9.61 13.06 -17.51
CA CYS A 376 8.49 12.76 -18.40
C CYS A 376 8.45 13.63 -19.67
N SER A 377 9.19 14.74 -19.72
CA SER A 377 9.26 15.56 -20.93
C SER A 377 9.92 14.82 -22.12
N LYS A 378 10.64 13.74 -21.82
CA LYS A 378 11.27 12.85 -22.80
C LYS A 378 10.35 11.77 -23.36
N MET A 379 9.09 11.68 -22.87
CA MET A 379 8.11 10.66 -23.21
C MET A 379 7.14 11.11 -24.33
N LYS A 380 7.55 12.07 -25.16
CA LYS A 380 6.75 12.57 -26.29
C LYS A 380 6.55 11.52 -27.38
#